data_838a3f7787a57abb25300eba420d3693
#
_entry.id   838a3f7787a57abb25300eba420d3693
#
_cell.length_a   1.000
_cell.length_b   1.000
_cell.length_c   1.000
_cell.angle_alpha   90.00
_cell.angle_beta   90.00
_cell.angle_gamma   90.00
#
_symmetry.space_group_name_H-M   'P 1'
#
loop_
_entity.id
_entity.type
_entity.pdbx_description
1 polymer ?
#
loop_
_entity_poly.entity_id
_entity_poly.type
_entity_poly.pdbx_seq_one_letter_code
_entity_poly.pdbx_strand_id
1 'polypeptide(L)'
;LLMSDINFPEWQAEMDASKLKFPLEYKFILYNKKEKRAETWENNPNRYMANPELKANETLVISDRYVYFNIPAWKGAGVAVPVFSLKSDKSFGVGDFGDLKRMVDWAVSTNQKIVQILPINDTTMTHTGTDSYPYNSISIYAFHPMYADLKKMGTLKDKEAAAAFNQKQKELNALSTIDYEAVNQTKWEYFRLIFCQEGEKVLASK
;
A
#
# COMPACT_ATOMS: atom_id res chain seq x y z
N LEU A 1 24.44 -5.31 26.23
CA LEU A 1 23.50 -6.41 26.26
C LEU A 1 22.46 -6.26 25.16
N LEU A 2 22.17 -7.31 24.41
CA LEU A 2 21.08 -7.32 23.41
C LEU A 2 19.79 -7.71 24.11
N MET A 3 18.73 -6.95 23.83
CA MET A 3 17.39 -7.26 24.32
C MET A 3 16.65 -8.18 23.31
N SER A 4 15.75 -9.00 23.83
CA SER A 4 14.84 -9.86 23.08
C SER A 4 13.52 -9.15 22.83
N ASP A 5 12.97 -9.33 21.64
CA ASP A 5 11.67 -8.82 21.19
C ASP A 5 10.60 -9.93 21.12
N ILE A 6 10.84 -11.07 21.74
CA ILE A 6 9.95 -12.23 21.69
C ILE A 6 8.51 -11.89 22.14
N ASN A 7 8.38 -10.92 23.03
CA ASN A 7 7.12 -10.42 23.57
C ASN A 7 6.76 -9.02 23.02
N PHE A 8 7.16 -8.71 21.77
CA PHE A 8 6.84 -7.41 21.18
C PHE A 8 5.39 -6.97 21.47
N PRO A 9 5.14 -5.70 21.91
CA PRO A 9 6.06 -4.55 21.84
C PRO A 9 7.03 -4.40 23.03
N GLU A 10 7.08 -5.35 23.93
CA GLU A 10 7.99 -5.32 25.07
C GLU A 10 9.35 -5.91 24.69
N TRP A 11 10.39 -5.21 25.14
CA TRP A 11 11.78 -5.64 24.97
C TRP A 11 12.34 -6.01 26.32
N GLN A 12 12.93 -7.18 26.45
CA GLN A 12 13.42 -7.69 27.72
C GLN A 12 14.85 -8.25 27.59
N ALA A 13 15.58 -8.16 28.70
CA ALA A 13 16.89 -8.76 28.83
C ALA A 13 17.11 -9.19 30.28
N GLU A 14 17.79 -10.29 30.47
CA GLU A 14 18.18 -10.81 31.78
C GLU A 14 19.68 -10.65 31.97
N MET A 15 20.07 -10.31 33.19
CA MET A 15 21.47 -10.14 33.58
C MET A 15 21.73 -10.74 34.94
N ASP A 16 22.89 -11.35 35.08
CA ASP A 16 23.40 -11.83 36.35
C ASP A 16 23.88 -10.63 37.20
N ALA A 17 23.15 -10.33 38.27
CA ALA A 17 23.43 -9.18 39.13
C ALA A 17 24.81 -9.26 39.80
N SER A 18 25.37 -10.45 40.02
CA SER A 18 26.71 -10.64 40.60
C SER A 18 27.83 -10.10 39.71
N LYS A 19 27.57 -9.91 38.44
CA LYS A 19 28.52 -9.36 37.44
C LYS A 19 28.41 -7.85 37.31
N LEU A 20 27.46 -7.20 37.98
CA LEU A 20 27.23 -5.76 37.89
C LEU A 20 27.92 -5.03 39.04
N LYS A 21 28.37 -3.82 38.73
CA LYS A 21 28.88 -2.90 39.79
C LYS A 21 27.81 -1.85 40.07
N PHE A 22 27.44 -1.70 41.32
CA PHE A 22 26.47 -0.71 41.76
C PHE A 22 27.15 0.50 42.43
N PRO A 23 26.56 1.71 42.35
CA PRO A 23 25.35 2.04 41.56
C PRO A 23 25.59 1.85 40.07
N LEU A 24 24.55 1.41 39.35
CA LEU A 24 24.61 1.17 37.92
C LEU A 24 24.01 2.33 37.15
N GLU A 25 24.77 2.90 36.23
CA GLU A 25 24.25 3.78 35.20
C GLU A 25 24.13 3.04 33.89
N TYR A 26 22.99 3.21 33.21
CA TYR A 26 22.76 2.56 31.92
C TYR A 26 21.93 3.43 30.99
N LYS A 27 21.91 3.03 29.71
CA LYS A 27 21.19 3.73 28.68
C LYS A 27 20.83 2.76 27.57
N PHE A 28 19.67 2.99 26.92
CA PHE A 28 19.28 2.19 25.78
C PHE A 28 19.85 2.76 24.48
N ILE A 29 20.15 1.87 23.55
CA ILE A 29 20.65 2.21 22.21
C ILE A 29 19.92 1.36 21.16
N LEU A 30 19.71 1.95 20.00
CA LEU A 30 19.42 1.17 18.79
C LEU A 30 20.74 0.67 18.23
N TYR A 31 20.84 -0.65 18.11
CA TYR A 31 22.06 -1.31 17.67
C TYR A 31 21.85 -2.00 16.32
N ASN A 32 22.65 -1.60 15.33
CA ASN A 32 22.66 -2.25 14.03
C ASN A 32 23.48 -3.54 14.11
N LYS A 33 22.79 -4.69 14.04
CA LYS A 33 23.45 -6.01 14.12
C LYS A 33 24.34 -6.30 12.91
N LYS A 34 24.03 -5.76 11.73
CA LYS A 34 24.81 -5.97 10.49
C LYS A 34 26.11 -5.18 10.52
N GLU A 35 26.02 -3.93 10.88
CA GLU A 35 27.16 -3.01 10.93
C GLU A 35 27.88 -3.03 12.27
N LYS A 36 27.37 -3.78 13.25
CA LYS A 36 27.94 -3.96 14.60
C LYS A 36 28.23 -2.62 15.31
N ARG A 37 27.36 -1.63 15.15
CA ARG A 37 27.49 -0.29 15.78
C ARG A 37 26.19 0.21 16.37
N ALA A 38 26.30 1.12 17.34
CA ALA A 38 25.18 1.90 17.82
C ALA A 38 24.75 2.90 16.74
N GLU A 39 23.46 2.93 16.39
CA GLU A 39 22.90 3.90 15.45
C GLU A 39 22.45 5.16 16.18
N THR A 40 21.78 5.01 17.31
CA THR A 40 21.33 6.14 18.12
C THR A 40 21.17 5.76 19.58
N TRP A 41 21.28 6.75 20.42
CA TRP A 41 21.13 6.65 21.86
C TRP A 41 19.77 7.23 22.27
N GLU A 42 19.20 6.72 23.37
CA GLU A 42 17.98 7.32 23.91
C GLU A 42 18.20 8.79 24.29
N ASN A 43 17.14 9.59 24.17
CA ASN A 43 17.23 11.05 24.37
C ASN A 43 17.36 11.46 25.85
N ASN A 44 16.90 10.61 26.76
CA ASN A 44 16.90 10.90 28.18
C ASN A 44 18.32 10.87 28.79
N PRO A 45 18.54 11.47 29.97
CA PRO A 45 19.76 11.23 30.74
C PRO A 45 20.00 9.76 31.01
N ASN A 46 21.22 9.40 31.43
CA ASN A 46 21.50 8.05 31.87
C ASN A 46 20.52 7.63 32.97
N ARG A 47 20.08 6.40 32.91
CA ARG A 47 19.26 5.81 33.97
C ARG A 47 20.16 5.38 35.09
N TYR A 48 19.64 5.45 36.29
CA TYR A 48 20.39 5.16 37.50
C TYR A 48 19.70 4.10 38.34
N MET A 49 20.45 3.13 38.82
CA MET A 49 19.97 2.11 39.74
C MET A 49 20.94 2.01 40.92
N ALA A 50 20.42 2.28 42.08
CA ALA A 50 21.14 2.03 43.35
C ALA A 50 21.35 0.51 43.54
N ASN A 51 22.23 0.16 44.48
CA ASN A 51 22.41 -1.26 44.83
C ASN A 51 21.09 -1.84 45.38
N PRO A 52 20.49 -2.83 44.73
CA PRO A 52 19.23 -3.42 45.19
C PRO A 52 19.40 -4.42 46.35
N GLU A 53 20.63 -4.65 46.83
CA GLU A 53 20.95 -5.58 47.94
C GLU A 53 20.33 -6.98 47.76
N LEU A 54 20.37 -7.53 46.53
CA LEU A 54 19.81 -8.85 46.23
C LEU A 54 20.56 -9.97 46.93
N LYS A 55 19.79 -10.90 47.52
CA LYS A 55 20.30 -12.15 48.06
C LYS A 55 20.42 -13.22 46.96
N ALA A 56 21.10 -14.30 47.30
CA ALA A 56 21.18 -15.44 46.36
C ALA A 56 19.78 -15.96 46.00
N ASN A 57 19.54 -16.20 44.70
CA ASN A 57 18.27 -16.65 44.13
C ASN A 57 17.12 -15.62 44.14
N GLU A 58 17.40 -14.35 44.44
CA GLU A 58 16.41 -13.28 44.23
C GLU A 58 16.52 -12.68 42.84
N THR A 59 15.37 -12.28 42.26
CA THR A 59 15.27 -11.60 40.99
C THR A 59 14.62 -10.25 41.17
N LEU A 60 15.25 -9.20 40.65
CA LEU A 60 14.66 -7.86 40.55
C LEU A 60 14.15 -7.66 39.13
N VAL A 61 12.89 -7.28 39.01
CA VAL A 61 12.29 -6.89 37.71
C VAL A 61 12.22 -5.37 37.66
N ILE A 62 12.82 -4.79 36.63
CA ILE A 62 12.80 -3.36 36.37
C ILE A 62 11.99 -3.11 35.11
N SER A 63 11.02 -2.22 35.19
CA SER A 63 10.23 -1.79 34.01
C SER A 63 10.50 -0.33 33.73
N ASP A 64 11.19 -0.08 32.64
CA ASP A 64 11.53 1.26 32.15
C ASP A 64 10.47 1.85 31.23
N ARG A 65 9.27 1.43 31.31
CA ARG A 65 8.04 1.80 30.56
C ARG A 65 8.26 2.27 29.13
N TYR A 66 9.02 3.38 28.92
CA TYR A 66 9.22 3.98 27.60
C TYR A 66 10.66 4.42 27.40
N VAL A 67 11.15 4.17 26.18
CA VAL A 67 12.46 4.61 25.69
C VAL A 67 12.24 5.47 24.46
N TYR A 68 12.79 6.68 24.45
CA TYR A 68 12.63 7.63 23.36
C TYR A 68 13.94 7.79 22.60
N PHE A 69 13.87 7.56 21.28
CA PHE A 69 15.00 7.79 20.39
C PHE A 69 14.70 8.95 19.45
N ASN A 70 15.68 9.81 19.22
CA ASN A 70 15.57 10.86 18.21
C ASN A 70 15.79 10.28 16.80
N ILE A 71 14.85 9.48 16.36
CA ILE A 71 14.86 8.94 15.02
C ILE A 71 14.27 10.03 14.12
N PRO A 72 14.96 10.45 13.05
CA PRO A 72 14.39 11.38 12.08
C PRO A 72 13.05 10.82 11.57
N ALA A 73 11.96 11.52 11.86
CA ALA A 73 10.66 11.13 11.33
C ALA A 73 10.72 11.24 9.81
N TRP A 74 10.28 10.18 9.12
CA TRP A 74 10.09 10.25 7.69
C TRP A 74 9.09 11.36 7.35
N LYS A 75 9.44 12.22 6.38
CA LYS A 75 8.60 13.31 5.92
C LYS A 75 8.32 13.13 4.43
N GLY A 76 7.07 13.19 4.06
CA GLY A 76 6.66 13.10 2.67
C GLY A 76 5.30 13.76 2.46
N ALA A 77 5.12 14.35 1.30
CA ALA A 77 3.83 14.81 0.81
C ALA A 77 3.30 13.83 -0.24
N GLY A 78 2.00 13.81 -0.41
CA GLY A 78 1.34 12.98 -1.40
C GLY A 78 -0.08 13.41 -1.64
N VAL A 79 -0.77 12.70 -2.53
CA VAL A 79 -2.17 12.93 -2.86
C VAL A 79 -2.99 11.69 -2.56
N ALA A 80 -4.23 11.91 -2.13
CA ALA A 80 -5.25 10.88 -2.04
C ALA A 80 -6.25 11.10 -3.18
N VAL A 81 -6.43 10.10 -4.04
CA VAL A 81 -7.29 10.22 -5.22
C VAL A 81 -7.91 8.88 -5.58
N PRO A 82 -9.22 8.81 -5.85
CA PRO A 82 -9.81 7.58 -6.36
C PRO A 82 -9.43 7.35 -7.82
N VAL A 83 -9.14 6.11 -8.19
CA VAL A 83 -8.72 5.77 -9.56
C VAL A 83 -9.78 6.19 -10.59
N PHE A 84 -11.07 5.98 -10.30
CA PHE A 84 -12.16 6.34 -11.20
C PHE A 84 -12.19 7.83 -11.56
N SER A 85 -11.64 8.72 -10.74
CA SER A 85 -11.61 10.17 -11.01
C SER A 85 -10.42 10.62 -11.88
N LEU A 86 -9.45 9.74 -12.14
CA LEU A 86 -8.25 10.02 -12.95
C LEU A 86 -8.54 10.00 -14.45
N LYS A 87 -9.53 10.76 -14.88
CA LYS A 87 -9.98 10.77 -16.26
C LYS A 87 -9.02 11.53 -17.18
N SER A 88 -8.68 10.94 -18.31
CA SER A 88 -7.85 11.53 -19.37
C SER A 88 -8.42 11.25 -20.75
N ASP A 89 -7.82 11.81 -21.79
CA ASP A 89 -8.21 11.54 -23.19
C ASP A 89 -8.04 10.06 -23.61
N LYS A 90 -7.29 9.29 -22.81
CA LYS A 90 -7.05 7.87 -23.07
C LYS A 90 -7.98 6.96 -22.26
N SER A 91 -8.68 7.49 -21.31
CA SER A 91 -9.66 6.77 -20.48
C SER A 91 -10.88 6.35 -21.31
N PHE A 92 -11.68 5.46 -20.74
CA PHE A 92 -12.93 5.01 -21.34
C PHE A 92 -14.12 5.42 -20.48
N GLY A 93 -14.31 6.74 -20.31
CA GLY A 93 -15.37 7.34 -19.49
C GLY A 93 -15.08 7.34 -17.97
N VAL A 94 -14.07 6.62 -17.54
CA VAL A 94 -13.67 6.48 -16.14
C VAL A 94 -12.14 6.36 -16.07
N GLY A 95 -11.53 6.81 -14.99
CA GLY A 95 -10.09 6.59 -14.76
C GLY A 95 -9.78 5.11 -14.60
N ASP A 96 -8.67 4.68 -15.15
CA ASP A 96 -8.24 3.29 -15.18
C ASP A 96 -6.76 3.11 -14.74
N PHE A 97 -6.23 1.89 -14.80
CA PHE A 97 -4.84 1.61 -14.42
C PHE A 97 -3.80 2.32 -15.31
N GLY A 98 -4.16 2.65 -16.55
CA GLY A 98 -3.32 3.50 -17.41
C GLY A 98 -3.28 4.95 -16.91
N ASP A 99 -4.41 5.46 -16.40
CA ASP A 99 -4.49 6.78 -15.76
C ASP A 99 -3.75 6.81 -14.43
N LEU A 100 -3.85 5.75 -13.65
CA LEU A 100 -3.09 5.61 -12.40
C LEU A 100 -1.58 5.66 -12.65
N LYS A 101 -1.10 5.00 -13.69
CA LYS A 101 0.31 5.08 -14.08
C LYS A 101 0.74 6.52 -14.38
N ARG A 102 -0.08 7.26 -15.15
CA ARG A 102 0.19 8.68 -15.47
C ARG A 102 0.17 9.56 -14.20
N MET A 103 -0.72 9.25 -13.25
CA MET A 103 -0.76 9.92 -11.95
C MET A 103 0.51 9.68 -11.13
N VAL A 104 1.05 8.46 -11.15
CA VAL A 104 2.33 8.14 -10.50
C VAL A 104 3.48 8.90 -11.16
N ASP A 105 3.53 8.96 -12.50
CA ASP A 105 4.55 9.70 -13.23
C ASP A 105 4.49 11.21 -12.87
N TRP A 106 3.29 11.77 -12.75
CA TRP A 106 3.10 13.15 -12.29
C TRP A 106 3.56 13.33 -10.84
N ALA A 107 3.22 12.42 -9.93
CA ALA A 107 3.64 12.48 -8.53
C ALA A 107 5.18 12.48 -8.42
N VAL A 108 5.84 11.64 -9.21
CA VAL A 108 7.33 11.63 -9.30
C VAL A 108 7.85 12.97 -9.79
N SER A 109 7.28 13.53 -10.86
CA SER A 109 7.74 14.81 -11.45
C SER A 109 7.57 16.01 -10.48
N THR A 110 6.60 15.91 -9.56
CA THR A 110 6.33 16.92 -8.52
C THR A 110 6.98 16.59 -7.17
N ASN A 111 7.88 15.59 -7.14
CA ASN A 111 8.60 15.14 -5.94
C ASN A 111 7.68 14.67 -4.79
N GLN A 112 6.48 14.20 -5.10
CA GLN A 112 5.61 13.58 -4.12
C GLN A 112 6.10 12.16 -3.79
N LYS A 113 5.82 11.69 -2.60
CA LYS A 113 6.32 10.42 -2.06
C LYS A 113 5.24 9.37 -1.89
N ILE A 114 3.98 9.79 -1.92
CA ILE A 114 2.81 8.91 -1.71
C ILE A 114 1.73 9.25 -2.73
N VAL A 115 1.12 8.22 -3.30
CA VAL A 115 -0.19 8.28 -3.95
C VAL A 115 -1.09 7.31 -3.20
N GLN A 116 -2.10 7.82 -2.53
CA GLN A 116 -3.12 7.02 -1.87
C GLN A 116 -4.32 6.88 -2.81
N ILE A 117 -4.80 5.66 -3.02
CA ILE A 117 -6.00 5.40 -3.80
C ILE A 117 -7.11 4.82 -2.92
N LEU A 118 -8.35 4.93 -3.36
CA LEU A 118 -9.46 4.20 -2.76
C LEU A 118 -9.40 2.71 -3.19
N PRO A 119 -10.17 1.82 -2.52
CA PRO A 119 -10.22 0.42 -2.91
C PRO A 119 -10.57 0.25 -4.38
N ILE A 120 -9.87 -0.68 -5.03
CA ILE A 120 -9.99 -1.00 -6.46
C ILE A 120 -10.51 -2.41 -6.69
N ASN A 121 -10.92 -3.06 -5.62
CA ASN A 121 -11.45 -4.40 -5.67
C ASN A 121 -12.82 -4.46 -6.35
N ASP A 122 -13.19 -5.65 -6.81
CA ASP A 122 -14.44 -5.86 -7.51
C ASP A 122 -15.65 -5.71 -6.58
N THR A 123 -16.57 -4.84 -6.99
CA THR A 123 -17.83 -4.53 -6.29
C THR A 123 -19.05 -4.94 -7.13
N THR A 124 -18.85 -5.67 -8.23
CA THR A 124 -19.90 -6.00 -9.21
C THR A 124 -20.85 -7.05 -8.66
N MET A 125 -22.04 -6.62 -8.22
CA MET A 125 -23.13 -7.50 -7.74
C MET A 125 -24.38 -7.43 -8.60
N THR A 126 -24.81 -6.21 -8.92
CA THR A 126 -26.10 -5.94 -9.58
C THR A 126 -25.93 -5.47 -11.03
N HIS A 127 -24.72 -5.13 -11.44
CA HIS A 127 -24.40 -4.48 -12.72
C HIS A 127 -25.08 -3.13 -12.91
N THR A 128 -25.47 -2.47 -11.83
CA THR A 128 -26.07 -1.12 -11.82
C THR A 128 -25.17 -0.09 -11.14
N GLY A 129 -25.56 1.17 -11.19
CA GLY A 129 -24.83 2.25 -10.52
C GLY A 129 -24.62 2.08 -9.03
N THR A 130 -25.37 1.19 -8.35
CA THR A 130 -25.19 0.86 -6.93
C THR A 130 -23.85 0.16 -6.65
N ASP A 131 -23.29 -0.50 -7.64
CA ASP A 131 -21.99 -1.19 -7.54
C ASP A 131 -20.79 -0.21 -7.60
N SER A 132 -21.04 1.08 -7.81
CA SER A 132 -19.97 2.09 -7.92
C SER A 132 -19.28 2.42 -6.58
N TYR A 133 -19.82 1.95 -5.46
CA TYR A 133 -19.28 2.25 -4.13
C TYR A 133 -18.05 1.37 -3.83
N PRO A 134 -16.82 1.95 -3.74
CA PRO A 134 -15.58 1.19 -3.75
C PRO A 134 -15.34 0.37 -2.47
N TYR A 135 -16.07 0.65 -1.39
CA TYR A 135 -15.88 -0.05 -0.11
C TYR A 135 -16.76 -1.29 0.05
N ASN A 136 -17.62 -1.58 -0.93
CA ASN A 136 -18.52 -2.76 -0.91
C ASN A 136 -17.98 -3.88 -1.79
N SER A 137 -16.71 -4.26 -1.61
CA SER A 137 -16.08 -5.29 -2.44
C SER A 137 -16.62 -6.68 -2.14
N ILE A 138 -16.88 -7.46 -3.21
CA ILE A 138 -17.27 -8.87 -3.13
C ILE A 138 -16.07 -9.80 -3.02
N SER A 139 -14.87 -9.32 -3.36
CA SER A 139 -13.63 -10.08 -3.28
C SER A 139 -12.44 -9.16 -3.03
N ILE A 140 -11.56 -9.57 -2.13
CA ILE A 140 -10.27 -8.90 -1.91
C ILE A 140 -9.20 -9.33 -2.93
N TYR A 141 -9.47 -10.36 -3.72
CA TYR A 141 -8.52 -10.94 -4.69
C TYR A 141 -8.79 -10.53 -6.14
N ALA A 142 -9.96 -9.97 -6.42
CA ALA A 142 -10.34 -9.53 -7.75
C ALA A 142 -10.34 -8.00 -7.85
N PHE A 143 -9.79 -7.46 -8.93
CA PHE A 143 -9.91 -6.06 -9.25
C PHE A 143 -11.18 -5.80 -10.05
N HIS A 144 -11.77 -4.63 -9.83
CA HIS A 144 -12.97 -4.23 -10.56
C HIS A 144 -12.65 -4.07 -12.05
N PRO A 145 -13.38 -4.74 -12.96
CA PRO A 145 -13.12 -4.71 -14.39
C PRO A 145 -13.12 -3.32 -15.01
N MET A 146 -13.87 -2.38 -14.42
CA MET A 146 -13.91 -1.00 -14.91
C MET A 146 -12.55 -0.28 -14.90
N TYR A 147 -11.59 -0.73 -14.07
CA TYR A 147 -10.26 -0.14 -14.01
C TYR A 147 -9.28 -0.68 -15.04
N ALA A 148 -9.67 -1.66 -15.86
CA ALA A 148 -8.80 -2.18 -16.89
C ALA A 148 -8.55 -1.14 -18.00
N ASP A 149 -7.26 -0.98 -18.37
CA ASP A 149 -6.85 -0.21 -19.54
C ASP A 149 -7.07 -1.07 -20.80
N LEU A 150 -8.15 -0.80 -21.53
CA LEU A 150 -8.53 -1.60 -22.70
C LEU A 150 -7.44 -1.66 -23.77
N LYS A 151 -6.67 -0.57 -23.95
CA LYS A 151 -5.57 -0.52 -24.94
C LYS A 151 -4.41 -1.45 -24.60
N LYS A 152 -4.28 -1.82 -23.33
CA LYS A 152 -3.26 -2.77 -22.86
C LYS A 152 -3.70 -4.23 -22.93
N MET A 153 -5.00 -4.47 -23.07
CA MET A 153 -5.53 -5.83 -23.21
C MET A 153 -5.40 -6.40 -24.61
N GLY A 154 -5.23 -5.54 -25.61
CA GLY A 154 -5.09 -5.93 -27.00
C GLY A 154 -5.80 -4.96 -27.95
N THR A 155 -5.60 -5.14 -29.23
CA THR A 155 -6.23 -4.33 -30.29
C THR A 155 -7.21 -5.21 -31.07
N LEU A 156 -8.44 -4.73 -31.22
CA LEU A 156 -9.43 -5.41 -32.04
C LEU A 156 -9.00 -5.44 -33.53
N LYS A 157 -9.04 -6.62 -34.13
CA LYS A 157 -8.70 -6.83 -35.55
C LYS A 157 -9.83 -6.38 -36.48
N ASP A 158 -11.07 -6.50 -35.98
CA ASP A 158 -12.24 -5.98 -36.69
C ASP A 158 -12.22 -4.45 -36.65
N LYS A 159 -12.14 -3.85 -37.84
CA LYS A 159 -12.03 -2.39 -37.99
C LYS A 159 -13.34 -1.66 -37.64
N GLU A 160 -14.49 -2.28 -37.92
CA GLU A 160 -15.79 -1.69 -37.59
C GLU A 160 -15.99 -1.67 -36.07
N ALA A 161 -15.74 -2.78 -35.39
CA ALA A 161 -15.78 -2.86 -33.93
C ALA A 161 -14.78 -1.86 -33.32
N ALA A 162 -13.54 -1.81 -33.79
CA ALA A 162 -12.54 -0.88 -33.29
C ALA A 162 -12.98 0.59 -33.45
N ALA A 163 -13.59 0.94 -34.60
CA ALA A 163 -14.13 2.28 -34.84
C ALA A 163 -15.30 2.60 -33.90
N ALA A 164 -16.22 1.66 -33.67
CA ALA A 164 -17.34 1.80 -32.76
C ALA A 164 -16.85 2.04 -31.31
N PHE A 165 -15.87 1.28 -30.83
CA PHE A 165 -15.28 1.49 -29.49
C PHE A 165 -14.55 2.82 -29.38
N ASN A 166 -13.85 3.28 -30.40
CA ASN A 166 -13.22 4.61 -30.40
C ASN A 166 -14.26 5.74 -30.35
N GLN A 167 -15.39 5.58 -31.03
CA GLN A 167 -16.48 6.53 -30.95
C GLN A 167 -17.12 6.53 -29.56
N LYS A 168 -17.38 5.33 -29.01
CA LYS A 168 -17.93 5.18 -27.65
C LYS A 168 -17.01 5.76 -26.59
N GLN A 169 -15.69 5.62 -26.75
CA GLN A 169 -14.71 6.27 -25.86
C GLN A 169 -14.89 7.79 -25.84
N LYS A 170 -15.02 8.41 -26.98
CA LYS A 170 -15.23 9.87 -27.08
C LYS A 170 -16.53 10.29 -26.41
N GLU A 171 -17.61 9.55 -26.64
CA GLU A 171 -18.92 9.82 -26.04
C GLU A 171 -18.86 9.75 -24.51
N LEU A 172 -18.34 8.65 -23.96
CA LEU A 172 -18.23 8.45 -22.52
C LEU A 172 -17.27 9.47 -21.86
N ASN A 173 -16.19 9.84 -22.57
CA ASN A 173 -15.26 10.86 -22.08
C ASN A 173 -15.85 12.28 -22.12
N ALA A 174 -16.80 12.56 -22.98
CA ALA A 174 -17.46 13.85 -23.07
C ALA A 174 -18.49 14.11 -21.96
N LEU A 175 -18.91 13.06 -21.25
CA LEU A 175 -19.86 13.19 -20.15
C LEU A 175 -19.25 13.96 -18.98
N SER A 176 -20.05 14.82 -18.34
CA SER A 176 -19.67 15.57 -17.14
C SER A 176 -19.59 14.69 -15.88
N THR A 177 -20.34 13.59 -15.88
CA THR A 177 -20.37 12.58 -14.82
C THR A 177 -20.07 11.21 -15.40
N ILE A 178 -19.57 10.28 -14.57
CA ILE A 178 -19.33 8.92 -14.99
C ILE A 178 -20.65 8.19 -15.14
N ASP A 179 -20.93 7.67 -16.34
CA ASP A 179 -21.98 6.68 -16.56
C ASP A 179 -21.42 5.29 -16.25
N TYR A 180 -21.58 4.87 -15.01
CA TYR A 180 -21.04 3.61 -14.50
C TYR A 180 -21.51 2.40 -15.29
N GLU A 181 -22.81 2.34 -15.62
CA GLU A 181 -23.42 1.22 -16.32
C GLU A 181 -22.92 1.13 -17.76
N ALA A 182 -22.93 2.24 -18.51
CA ALA A 182 -22.45 2.30 -19.88
C ALA A 182 -20.94 1.97 -19.97
N VAL A 183 -20.14 2.44 -19.01
CA VAL A 183 -18.70 2.11 -18.94
C VAL A 183 -18.50 0.62 -18.74
N ASN A 184 -19.17 0.00 -17.76
CA ASN A 184 -19.02 -1.41 -17.48
C ASN A 184 -19.50 -2.28 -18.65
N GLN A 185 -20.68 -2.00 -19.19
CA GLN A 185 -21.21 -2.72 -20.35
C GLN A 185 -20.21 -2.68 -21.51
N THR A 186 -19.71 -1.49 -21.86
CA THR A 186 -18.76 -1.32 -22.96
C THR A 186 -17.45 -2.06 -22.72
N LYS A 187 -16.90 -2.01 -21.50
CA LYS A 187 -15.66 -2.73 -21.17
C LYS A 187 -15.86 -4.24 -21.22
N TRP A 188 -16.98 -4.76 -20.73
CA TRP A 188 -17.29 -6.19 -20.83
C TRP A 188 -17.47 -6.67 -22.28
N GLU A 189 -18.07 -5.87 -23.15
CA GLU A 189 -18.14 -6.16 -24.59
C GLU A 189 -16.73 -6.23 -25.20
N TYR A 190 -15.87 -5.28 -24.88
CA TYR A 190 -14.47 -5.30 -25.32
C TYR A 190 -13.74 -6.56 -24.87
N PHE A 191 -13.88 -6.93 -23.59
CA PHE A 191 -13.26 -8.15 -23.04
C PHE A 191 -13.70 -9.40 -23.80
N ARG A 192 -14.98 -9.53 -24.07
CA ARG A 192 -15.51 -10.67 -24.84
C ARG A 192 -14.90 -10.73 -26.24
N LEU A 193 -14.84 -9.62 -26.95
CA LEU A 193 -14.26 -9.57 -28.29
C LEU A 193 -12.76 -9.91 -28.29
N ILE A 194 -11.99 -9.35 -27.36
CA ILE A 194 -10.56 -9.69 -27.22
C ILE A 194 -10.40 -11.16 -26.83
N PHE A 195 -11.21 -11.68 -25.93
CA PHE A 195 -11.15 -13.09 -25.54
C PHE A 195 -11.47 -14.02 -26.73
N CYS A 196 -12.49 -13.74 -27.49
CA CYS A 196 -12.78 -14.50 -28.73
C CYS A 196 -11.65 -14.44 -29.75
N GLN A 197 -10.93 -13.31 -29.78
CA GLN A 197 -9.83 -13.10 -30.74
C GLN A 197 -8.51 -13.76 -30.32
N GLU A 198 -8.16 -13.74 -29.03
CA GLU A 198 -6.82 -14.12 -28.52
C GLU A 198 -6.85 -15.19 -27.41
N GLY A 199 -8.03 -15.53 -26.90
CA GLY A 199 -8.17 -16.38 -25.71
C GLY A 199 -7.54 -17.75 -25.86
N GLU A 200 -7.73 -18.42 -26.98
CA GLU A 200 -7.12 -19.75 -27.26
C GLU A 200 -5.59 -19.67 -27.20
N LYS A 201 -5.03 -18.62 -27.77
CA LYS A 201 -3.59 -18.40 -27.83
C LYS A 201 -2.99 -18.17 -26.44
N VAL A 202 -3.70 -17.39 -25.61
CA VAL A 202 -3.30 -17.08 -24.23
C VAL A 202 -3.39 -18.33 -23.36
N LEU A 203 -4.45 -19.11 -23.49
CA LEU A 203 -4.65 -20.35 -22.73
C LEU A 203 -3.65 -21.43 -23.12
N ALA A 204 -3.23 -21.49 -24.36
CA ALA A 204 -2.23 -22.45 -24.86
C ALA A 204 -0.78 -22.08 -24.50
N SER A 205 -0.54 -20.84 -24.03
CA SER A 205 0.81 -20.34 -23.70
C SER A 205 1.26 -20.61 -22.25
N LYS A 206 0.51 -21.43 -21.51
CA LYS A 206 0.83 -21.81 -20.13
C LYS A 206 1.66 -23.08 -20.05
#